data_49a621a29db7a93c3a68f442516d6b38
#
_entry.id   49a621a29db7a93c3a68f442516d6b38
#
_cell.length_a   1.000
_cell.length_b   1.000
_cell.length_c   1.000
_cell.angle_alpha   90.00
_cell.angle_beta   90.00
_cell.angle_gamma   90.00
#
_symmetry.space_group_name_H-M   'P 1'
#
loop_
_entity.id
_entity.type
_entity.pdbx_description
1 polymer ?
#
loop_
_entity_poly.entity_id
_entity_poly.type
_entity_poly.pdbx_seq_one_letter_code
_entity_poly.pdbx_strand_id
1 'polypeptide(L)'
;MLDLVFIWLKEHSLIVLLLLGTIFNVFWLYRMRRQLQMKWYAVIAFSVLHTVCGVLSVKAFAFLETGDAGNMSLFGGVFFMPVLYFISAKVSKRNIKAVFDIFTICMIFTVMCARINCIVSGCCSGLVIPGTHVHFPTRELEILY
;
A
#
# COMPACT_ATOMS: atom_id res chain seq x y z
N MET A 1 -24.74 15.27 -9.44
CA MET A 1 -23.35 15.75 -9.23
C MET A 1 -22.58 14.85 -8.27
N LEU A 2 -23.15 14.46 -7.13
CA LEU A 2 -22.53 13.49 -6.20
C LEU A 2 -22.28 12.12 -6.84
N ASP A 3 -23.24 11.62 -7.63
CA ASP A 3 -23.11 10.30 -8.28
C ASP A 3 -21.96 10.25 -9.31
N LEU A 4 -21.75 11.33 -10.07
CA LEU A 4 -20.63 11.44 -11.01
C LEU A 4 -19.27 11.44 -10.30
N VAL A 5 -19.18 12.12 -9.16
CA VAL A 5 -17.97 12.13 -8.33
C VAL A 5 -17.71 10.73 -7.75
N PHE A 6 -18.76 10.02 -7.35
CA PHE A 6 -18.66 8.67 -6.79
C PHE A 6 -18.20 7.64 -7.84
N ILE A 7 -18.75 7.71 -9.04
CA ILE A 7 -18.35 6.87 -10.18
C ILE A 7 -16.88 7.14 -10.54
N TRP A 8 -16.50 8.41 -10.65
CA TRP A 8 -15.12 8.80 -10.96
C TRP A 8 -14.14 8.33 -9.87
N LEU A 9 -14.50 8.48 -8.58
CA LEU A 9 -13.72 8.00 -7.45
C LEU A 9 -13.54 6.48 -7.48
N LYS A 10 -14.56 5.73 -7.88
CA LYS A 10 -14.51 4.27 -8.00
C LYS A 10 -13.53 3.84 -9.10
N GLU A 11 -13.59 4.47 -10.26
CA GLU A 11 -12.69 4.18 -11.39
C GLU A 11 -11.23 4.54 -11.10
N HIS A 12 -10.99 5.62 -10.32
CA HIS A 12 -9.65 6.12 -10.03
C HIS A 12 -9.19 5.85 -8.59
N SER A 13 -9.91 4.98 -7.86
CA SER A 13 -9.66 4.71 -6.45
C SER A 13 -8.22 4.31 -6.15
N LEU A 14 -7.61 3.47 -6.98
CA LEU A 14 -6.22 3.06 -6.83
C LEU A 14 -5.25 4.25 -6.87
N ILE A 15 -5.42 5.14 -7.86
CA ILE A 15 -4.55 6.30 -8.03
C ILE A 15 -4.72 7.27 -6.86
N VAL A 16 -5.96 7.56 -6.48
CA VAL A 16 -6.28 8.46 -5.36
C VAL A 16 -5.68 7.92 -4.05
N LEU A 17 -5.83 6.64 -3.77
CA LEU A 17 -5.31 6.01 -2.56
C LEU A 17 -3.79 5.88 -2.55
N LEU A 18 -3.15 5.65 -3.70
CA LEU A 18 -1.70 5.69 -3.83
C LEU A 18 -1.15 7.10 -3.60
N LEU A 19 -1.80 8.13 -4.12
CA LEU A 19 -1.44 9.52 -3.87
C LEU A 19 -1.59 9.86 -2.38
N LEU A 20 -2.69 9.46 -1.76
CA LEU A 20 -2.90 9.66 -0.32
C LEU A 20 -1.80 8.96 0.50
N GLY A 21 -1.46 7.71 0.15
CA GLY A 21 -0.37 6.98 0.77
C GLY A 21 0.97 7.68 0.62
N THR A 22 1.24 8.20 -0.57
CA THR A 22 2.50 8.94 -0.84
C THR A 22 2.55 10.25 -0.06
N ILE A 23 1.46 11.01 0.01
CA ILE A 23 1.38 12.25 0.80
C ILE A 23 1.62 11.96 2.28
N PHE A 24 0.99 10.90 2.82
CA PHE A 24 1.25 10.48 4.19
C PHE A 24 2.71 10.09 4.40
N ASN A 25 3.32 9.34 3.48
CA ASN A 25 4.72 8.95 3.56
C ASN A 25 5.65 10.18 3.57
N VAL A 26 5.38 11.19 2.72
CA VAL A 26 6.13 12.45 2.73
C VAL A 26 5.99 13.15 4.08
N PHE A 27 4.77 13.28 4.59
CA PHE A 27 4.51 13.92 5.88
C PHE A 27 5.22 13.20 7.02
N TRP A 28 5.09 11.87 7.09
CA TRP A 28 5.67 11.06 8.15
C TRP A 28 7.20 11.07 8.11
N LEU A 29 7.81 10.86 6.95
CA LEU A 29 9.26 10.92 6.78
C LEU A 29 9.81 12.33 7.04
N TYR A 30 9.08 13.38 6.66
CA TYR A 30 9.45 14.75 6.98
C TYR A 30 9.44 14.99 8.50
N ARG A 31 8.44 14.48 9.19
CA ARG A 31 8.35 14.57 10.67
C ARG A 31 9.51 13.85 11.36
N MET A 32 9.91 12.70 10.83
CA MET A 32 10.97 11.85 11.37
C MET A 32 12.34 12.11 10.74
N ARG A 33 12.48 13.08 9.85
CA ARG A 33 13.70 13.36 9.09
C ARG A 33 14.95 13.54 9.95
N ARG A 34 14.80 14.11 11.15
CA ARG A 34 15.92 14.34 12.08
C ARG A 34 16.51 13.02 12.61
N GLN A 35 15.66 12.05 12.91
CA GLN A 35 16.10 10.73 13.38
C GLN A 35 16.81 9.95 12.25
N LEU A 36 16.37 10.14 11.01
CA LEU A 36 16.98 9.54 9.83
C LEU A 36 18.13 10.39 9.26
N GLN A 37 18.42 11.56 9.84
CA GLN A 37 19.43 12.51 9.34
C GLN A 37 19.26 12.80 7.83
N MET A 38 18.00 12.94 7.38
CA MET A 38 17.67 13.14 5.96
C MET A 38 17.50 14.61 5.63
N LYS A 39 17.98 15.00 4.44
CA LYS A 39 17.69 16.30 3.86
C LYS A 39 16.26 16.27 3.27
N TRP A 40 15.62 17.43 3.16
CA TRP A 40 14.22 17.54 2.73
C TRP A 40 13.95 16.90 1.35
N TYR A 41 14.86 17.07 0.39
CA TYR A 41 14.72 16.46 -0.93
C TYR A 41 14.84 14.93 -0.90
N ALA A 42 15.65 14.39 0.01
CA ALA A 42 15.76 12.96 0.22
C ALA A 42 14.46 12.38 0.78
N VAL A 43 13.72 13.12 1.61
CA VAL A 43 12.41 12.72 2.11
C VAL A 43 11.44 12.48 0.95
N ILE A 44 11.36 13.43 0.00
CA ILE A 44 10.48 13.29 -1.16
C ILE A 44 10.90 12.10 -2.01
N ALA A 45 12.21 12.00 -2.34
CA ALA A 45 12.73 10.90 -3.15
C ALA A 45 12.44 9.52 -2.53
N PHE A 46 12.69 9.37 -1.22
CA PHE A 46 12.42 8.11 -0.52
C PHE A 46 10.93 7.79 -0.39
N SER A 47 10.06 8.80 -0.23
CA SER A 47 8.61 8.59 -0.19
C SER A 47 8.08 8.06 -1.52
N VAL A 48 8.49 8.66 -2.63
CA VAL A 48 8.12 8.21 -3.97
C VAL A 48 8.69 6.82 -4.24
N LEU A 49 9.97 6.61 -3.94
CA LEU A 49 10.63 5.32 -4.10
C LEU A 49 9.93 4.22 -3.29
N HIS A 50 9.55 4.50 -2.04
CA HIS A 50 8.81 3.58 -1.18
C HIS A 50 7.48 3.15 -1.83
N THR A 51 6.70 4.10 -2.33
CA THR A 51 5.42 3.80 -3.01
C THR A 51 5.63 2.98 -4.29
N VAL A 52 6.59 3.38 -5.12
CA VAL A 52 6.91 2.65 -6.37
C VAL A 52 7.40 1.24 -6.07
N CYS A 53 8.35 1.08 -5.15
CA CYS A 53 8.85 -0.23 -4.75
C CYS A 53 7.75 -1.10 -4.12
N GLY A 54 6.84 -0.50 -3.35
CA GLY A 54 5.68 -1.19 -2.80
C GLY A 54 4.79 -1.78 -3.90
N VAL A 55 4.41 -0.96 -4.88
CA VAL A 55 3.59 -1.41 -6.02
C VAL A 55 4.31 -2.48 -6.83
N LEU A 56 5.59 -2.28 -7.13
CA LEU A 56 6.39 -3.27 -7.86
C LEU A 56 6.51 -4.59 -7.11
N SER A 57 6.69 -4.54 -5.79
CA SER A 57 6.80 -5.73 -4.93
C SER A 57 5.53 -6.57 -4.94
N VAL A 58 4.35 -5.95 -4.81
CA VAL A 58 3.07 -6.67 -4.83
C VAL A 58 2.75 -7.24 -6.21
N LYS A 59 3.13 -6.54 -7.29
CA LYS A 59 2.97 -7.04 -8.67
C LYS A 59 3.96 -8.16 -8.98
N ALA A 60 5.22 -8.01 -8.61
CA ALA A 60 6.25 -9.03 -8.83
C ALA A 60 5.89 -10.34 -8.13
N PHE A 61 5.41 -10.28 -6.88
CA PHE A 61 5.00 -11.48 -6.16
C PHE A 61 3.76 -12.13 -6.78
N ALA A 62 2.76 -11.34 -7.17
CA ALA A 62 1.58 -11.86 -7.85
C ALA A 62 1.96 -12.54 -9.16
N PHE A 63 2.87 -11.96 -9.93
CA PHE A 63 3.39 -12.59 -11.15
C PHE A 63 4.09 -13.91 -10.87
N LEU A 64 4.90 -14.00 -9.82
CA LEU A 64 5.56 -15.25 -9.43
C LEU A 64 4.55 -16.33 -8.97
N GLU A 65 3.43 -15.92 -8.37
CA GLU A 65 2.40 -16.81 -7.85
C GLU A 65 1.44 -17.30 -8.94
N THR A 66 1.02 -16.42 -9.84
CA THR A 66 -0.07 -16.69 -10.80
C THR A 66 0.36 -16.68 -12.27
N GLY A 67 1.56 -16.16 -12.57
CA GLY A 67 2.00 -15.89 -13.93
C GLY A 67 1.32 -14.68 -14.59
N ASP A 68 0.43 -13.99 -13.89
CA ASP A 68 -0.32 -12.84 -14.40
C ASP A 68 0.14 -11.53 -13.73
N ALA A 69 0.61 -10.59 -14.54
CA ALA A 69 1.06 -9.26 -14.08
C ALA A 69 -0.11 -8.30 -13.75
N GLY A 70 -1.35 -8.67 -14.08
CA GLY A 70 -2.55 -7.90 -13.77
C GLY A 70 -2.93 -7.96 -12.29
N ASN A 71 -2.59 -9.06 -11.63
CA ASN A 71 -2.90 -9.31 -10.24
C ASN A 71 -1.98 -8.55 -9.27
N MET A 72 -2.41 -8.44 -8.02
CA MET A 72 -1.64 -7.86 -6.92
C MET A 72 -1.70 -8.77 -5.71
N SER A 73 -0.54 -9.13 -5.16
CA SER A 73 -0.45 -9.94 -3.93
C SER A 73 0.18 -9.13 -2.80
N LEU A 74 -0.55 -9.02 -1.69
CA LEU A 74 -0.07 -8.32 -0.51
C LEU A 74 1.24 -8.92 0.06
N PHE A 75 1.43 -10.24 -0.13
CA PHE A 75 2.64 -10.93 0.31
C PHE A 75 3.91 -10.32 -0.28
N GLY A 76 3.86 -9.77 -1.50
CA GLY A 76 4.98 -9.06 -2.09
C GLY A 76 5.48 -7.90 -1.24
N GLY A 77 4.57 -7.12 -0.67
CA GLY A 77 4.94 -6.06 0.27
C GLY A 77 5.59 -6.61 1.54
N VAL A 78 5.02 -7.68 2.12
CA VAL A 78 5.52 -8.27 3.36
C VAL A 78 6.92 -8.89 3.20
N PHE A 79 7.21 -9.52 2.06
CA PHE A 79 8.49 -10.20 1.85
C PHE A 79 9.57 -9.29 1.27
N PHE A 80 9.24 -8.46 0.28
CA PHE A 80 10.26 -7.66 -0.41
C PHE A 80 10.58 -6.34 0.27
N MET A 81 9.59 -5.68 0.89
CA MET A 81 9.84 -4.36 1.51
C MET A 81 10.84 -4.39 2.66
N PRO A 82 10.84 -5.38 3.59
CA PRO A 82 11.88 -5.47 4.61
C PRO A 82 13.30 -5.61 4.03
N VAL A 83 13.45 -6.36 2.94
CA VAL A 83 14.74 -6.50 2.24
C VAL A 83 15.18 -5.16 1.67
N LEU A 84 14.27 -4.42 1.04
CA LEU A 84 14.53 -3.08 0.52
C LEU A 84 14.90 -2.09 1.63
N TYR A 85 14.27 -2.16 2.80
CA TYR A 85 14.61 -1.33 3.95
C TYR A 85 16.01 -1.63 4.45
N PHE A 86 16.37 -2.89 4.54
CA PHE A 86 17.71 -3.32 4.93
C PHE A 86 18.78 -2.80 3.95
N ILE A 87 18.55 -2.99 2.66
CA ILE A 87 19.46 -2.49 1.61
C ILE A 87 19.56 -0.95 1.68
N SER A 88 18.44 -0.26 1.77
CA SER A 88 18.39 1.20 1.86
C SER A 88 19.14 1.73 3.08
N ALA A 89 19.00 1.08 4.24
CA ALA A 89 19.72 1.45 5.46
C ALA A 89 21.23 1.25 5.30
N LYS A 90 21.65 0.13 4.72
CA LYS A 90 23.06 -0.19 4.46
C LYS A 90 23.70 0.79 3.47
N VAL A 91 23.06 1.02 2.32
CA VAL A 91 23.55 1.93 1.28
C VAL A 91 23.64 3.37 1.79
N SER A 92 22.61 3.78 2.55
CA SER A 92 22.57 5.15 3.13
C SER A 92 23.41 5.30 4.39
N LYS A 93 24.07 4.23 4.86
CA LYS A 93 24.85 4.21 6.13
C LYS A 93 24.05 4.72 7.33
N ARG A 94 22.76 4.33 7.41
CA ARG A 94 21.83 4.78 8.46
C ARG A 94 21.58 3.70 9.47
N ASN A 95 21.05 4.09 10.63
CA ASN A 95 20.66 3.14 11.65
C ASN A 95 19.51 2.26 11.14
N ILE A 96 19.78 0.95 11.02
CA ILE A 96 18.83 -0.03 10.48
C ILE A 96 17.54 -0.04 11.31
N LYS A 97 17.61 0.00 12.64
CA LYS A 97 16.43 0.03 13.52
C LYS A 97 15.54 1.23 13.23
N ALA A 98 16.13 2.43 13.16
CA ALA A 98 15.37 3.65 12.88
C ALA A 98 14.72 3.63 11.48
N VAL A 99 15.40 3.06 10.48
CA VAL A 99 14.83 2.90 9.14
C VAL A 99 13.64 1.94 9.19
N PHE A 100 13.79 0.78 9.82
CA PHE A 100 12.70 -0.19 9.93
C PHE A 100 11.49 0.39 10.68
N ASP A 101 11.70 1.00 11.84
CA ASP A 101 10.62 1.56 12.66
C ASP A 101 9.81 2.61 11.88
N ILE A 102 10.50 3.51 11.19
CA ILE A 102 9.84 4.62 10.49
C ILE A 102 9.16 4.15 9.20
N PHE A 103 9.84 3.31 8.40
CA PHE A 103 9.29 2.84 7.13
C PHE A 103 8.20 1.78 7.31
N THR A 104 8.21 1.03 8.41
CA THR A 104 7.10 0.10 8.74
C THR A 104 5.79 0.85 8.91
N ILE A 105 5.79 2.02 9.53
CA ILE A 105 4.59 2.86 9.65
C ILE A 105 4.09 3.31 8.28
N CYS A 106 5.01 3.72 7.39
CA CYS A 106 4.67 4.04 6.00
C CYS A 106 4.05 2.84 5.28
N MET A 107 4.62 1.65 5.47
CA MET A 107 4.11 0.42 4.87
C MET A 107 2.71 0.08 5.38
N ILE A 108 2.47 0.13 6.69
CA ILE A 108 1.16 -0.16 7.29
C ILE A 108 0.10 0.78 6.72
N PHE A 109 0.39 2.08 6.62
CA PHE A 109 -0.55 3.05 6.06
C PHE A 109 -0.82 2.78 4.57
N THR A 110 0.21 2.46 3.80
CA THR A 110 0.07 2.12 2.37
C THR A 110 -0.75 0.84 2.18
N VAL A 111 -0.54 -0.17 3.03
CA VAL A 111 -1.35 -1.41 3.03
C VAL A 111 -2.81 -1.11 3.38
N MET A 112 -3.06 -0.24 4.36
CA MET A 112 -4.42 0.21 4.69
C MET A 112 -5.11 0.84 3.48
N CYS A 113 -4.44 1.76 2.78
CA CYS A 113 -4.95 2.36 1.55
C CYS A 113 -5.23 1.30 0.46
N ALA A 114 -4.33 0.32 0.29
CA ALA A 114 -4.53 -0.78 -0.66
C ALA A 114 -5.75 -1.64 -0.30
N ARG A 115 -5.98 -1.90 0.99
CA ARG A 115 -7.18 -2.64 1.45
C ARG A 115 -8.47 -1.86 1.23
N ILE A 116 -8.47 -0.55 1.44
CA ILE A 116 -9.62 0.30 1.10
C ILE A 116 -9.91 0.20 -0.41
N ASN A 117 -8.87 0.22 -1.26
CA ASN A 117 -9.04 0.02 -2.69
C ASN A 117 -9.66 -1.34 -3.02
N CYS A 118 -9.23 -2.42 -2.35
CA CYS A 118 -9.81 -3.75 -2.54
C CYS A 118 -11.30 -3.78 -2.21
N ILE A 119 -11.72 -3.10 -1.14
CA ILE A 119 -13.14 -2.98 -0.76
C ILE A 119 -13.92 -2.23 -1.85
N VAL A 120 -13.41 -1.09 -2.32
CA VAL A 120 -14.06 -0.27 -3.35
C VAL A 120 -14.15 -1.00 -4.69
N SER A 121 -13.11 -1.77 -5.05
CA SER A 121 -13.03 -2.52 -6.31
C SER A 121 -13.69 -3.89 -6.25
N GLY A 122 -14.01 -4.40 -5.06
CA GLY A 122 -14.58 -5.75 -4.88
C GLY A 122 -13.62 -6.89 -5.26
N CYS A 123 -12.29 -6.63 -5.33
CA CYS A 123 -11.33 -7.60 -5.86
C CYS A 123 -10.90 -8.69 -4.88
N CYS A 124 -11.18 -8.53 -3.58
CA CYS A 124 -10.74 -9.45 -2.52
C CYS A 124 -11.92 -10.03 -1.74
N SER A 125 -12.97 -10.42 -2.44
CA SER A 125 -14.22 -10.91 -1.85
C SER A 125 -14.13 -12.29 -1.18
N GLY A 126 -12.99 -12.96 -1.22
CA GLY A 126 -12.83 -14.28 -0.60
C GLY A 126 -13.53 -15.41 -1.37
N LEU A 127 -13.52 -16.60 -0.78
CA LEU A 127 -14.17 -17.79 -1.34
C LEU A 127 -15.61 -17.86 -0.81
N VAL A 128 -16.57 -17.95 -1.71
CA VAL A 128 -17.97 -18.18 -1.31
C VAL A 128 -18.09 -19.61 -0.80
N ILE A 129 -18.32 -19.78 0.50
CA ILE A 129 -18.60 -21.08 1.10
C ILE A 129 -20.13 -21.25 1.14
N PRO A 130 -20.71 -22.20 0.40
CA PRO A 130 -22.15 -22.44 0.41
C PRO A 130 -22.64 -22.73 1.82
N GLY A 131 -23.67 -22.01 2.27
CA GLY A 131 -24.32 -22.21 3.58
C GLY A 131 -23.79 -21.32 4.71
N THR A 132 -22.79 -20.49 4.48
CA THR A 132 -22.37 -19.47 5.45
C THR A 132 -22.83 -18.10 4.97
N HIS A 133 -23.78 -17.51 5.69
CA HIS A 133 -24.19 -16.13 5.45
C HIS A 133 -23.63 -15.24 6.54
N VAL A 134 -22.68 -14.39 6.18
CA VAL A 134 -22.27 -13.26 7.04
C VAL A 134 -23.22 -12.11 6.69
N HIS A 135 -24.09 -11.74 7.62
CA HIS A 135 -24.96 -10.58 7.45
C HIS A 135 -24.18 -9.30 7.59
N PHE A 136 -24.02 -8.57 6.49
CA PHE A 136 -23.50 -7.20 6.51
C PHE A 136 -24.64 -6.19 6.63
N PRO A 137 -24.38 -5.00 7.23
CA PRO A 137 -25.41 -3.99 7.43
C PRO A 137 -25.95 -3.34 6.15
N THR A 138 -25.31 -3.58 5.01
CA THR A 138 -25.78 -3.12 3.70
C THR A 138 -25.67 -4.24 2.66
N ARG A 139 -26.67 -4.33 1.78
CA ARG A 139 -26.70 -5.32 0.68
C ARG A 139 -25.51 -5.21 -0.27
N GLU A 140 -24.93 -4.03 -0.37
CA GLU A 140 -23.72 -3.77 -1.20
C GLU A 140 -22.47 -4.40 -0.59
N LEU A 141 -22.36 -4.43 0.73
CA LEU A 141 -21.29 -5.15 1.43
C LEU A 141 -21.49 -6.67 1.38
N GLU A 142 -22.73 -7.14 1.38
CA GLU A 142 -23.07 -8.56 1.20
C GLU A 142 -22.67 -9.11 -0.18
N ILE A 143 -22.69 -8.26 -1.22
CA ILE A 143 -22.25 -8.62 -2.58
C ILE A 143 -20.72 -8.60 -2.69
N LEU A 144 -20.02 -7.87 -1.82
CA LEU A 144 -18.57 -7.74 -1.82
C LEU A 144 -17.84 -8.86 -1.06
N TYR A 145 -18.54 -9.66 -0.28
CA TYR A 145 -18.02 -10.77 0.52
C TYR A 145 -18.82 -12.05 0.25
#